data_73e8dda26ef9bed9e7b165a2e4a208b9
#
_entry.id   73e8dda26ef9bed9e7b165a2e4a208b9
#
_cell.length_a   1.000
_cell.length_b   1.000
_cell.length_c   1.000
_cell.angle_alpha   90.00
_cell.angle_beta   90.00
_cell.angle_gamma   90.00
#
_symmetry.space_group_name_H-M   'P 1'
#
loop_
_entity.id
_entity.type
_entity.pdbx_description
1 polymer ?
#
loop_
_entity_poly.entity_id
_entity_poly.type
_entity_poly.pdbx_seq_one_letter_code
_entity_poly.pdbx_strand_id
1 'polypeptide(L)'
;MQNQVDNGDTEQNTRKIQFWNRVQLLLILVVFAAPIAGAFFYKPTKFNNYGDIYSPVRPISNLLMQGADGEVEMDSFRRQWIFLVTANNKCGEACEDNILKMRQLRFMQNNDMTRIRTVFLHTGVHPDIAQDLAAKYSPIESYSVPFNDYDEWTQILKIEGAPPESQKDRFYIIDPAGNLMMSYPASADPNIMKKDIKRLLKTSQIG
;
A
#
# COMPACT_ATOMS: atom_id res chain seq x y z
N MET A 1 35.47 -75.89 27.92
CA MET A 1 34.17 -75.26 28.06
C MET A 1 34.26 -73.90 27.37
N GLN A 2 33.77 -73.82 26.15
CA GLN A 2 33.83 -72.63 25.31
C GLN A 2 32.64 -71.70 25.60
N ASN A 3 32.96 -70.48 25.98
CA ASN A 3 31.96 -69.42 26.06
C ASN A 3 31.46 -69.06 24.64
N GLN A 4 30.26 -69.44 24.27
CA GLN A 4 29.53 -68.85 23.17
C GLN A 4 29.03 -67.49 23.62
N VAL A 5 29.75 -66.43 23.22
CA VAL A 5 29.32 -65.06 23.43
C VAL A 5 28.14 -64.83 22.47
N ASP A 6 27.05 -64.41 23.05
CA ASP A 6 25.76 -64.13 22.45
C ASP A 6 25.88 -63.01 21.41
N ASN A 7 26.10 -63.33 20.13
CA ASN A 7 26.22 -62.42 19.04
C ASN A 7 24.84 -61.91 18.56
N GLY A 8 23.74 -62.50 19.01
CA GLY A 8 22.38 -62.11 18.59
C GLY A 8 21.87 -60.83 19.20
N ASP A 9 22.17 -60.57 20.46
CA ASP A 9 21.67 -59.39 21.19
C ASP A 9 22.40 -58.10 20.79
N THR A 10 23.66 -58.21 20.38
CA THR A 10 24.47 -57.07 19.91
C THR A 10 24.00 -56.58 18.54
N GLU A 11 23.65 -57.44 17.61
CA GLU A 11 23.15 -57.05 16.29
C GLU A 11 21.73 -56.43 16.36
N GLN A 12 20.86 -56.96 17.20
CA GLN A 12 19.52 -56.39 17.38
C GLN A 12 19.58 -54.99 18.03
N ASN A 13 20.47 -54.77 18.96
CA ASN A 13 20.64 -53.52 19.64
C ASN A 13 21.22 -52.46 18.71
N THR A 14 22.16 -52.85 17.85
CA THR A 14 22.75 -51.94 16.82
C THR A 14 21.72 -51.51 15.77
N ARG A 15 20.85 -52.40 15.32
CA ARG A 15 19.75 -52.10 14.38
C ARG A 15 18.72 -51.14 15.00
N LYS A 16 18.37 -51.31 16.28
CA LYS A 16 17.48 -50.41 17.02
C LYS A 16 18.09 -49.00 17.14
N ILE A 17 19.36 -48.89 17.50
CA ILE A 17 20.06 -47.60 17.62
C ILE A 17 20.11 -46.90 16.27
N GLN A 18 20.45 -47.62 15.20
CA GLN A 18 20.45 -47.04 13.84
C GLN A 18 19.08 -46.60 13.40
N PHE A 19 18.02 -47.32 13.74
CA PHE A 19 16.65 -46.92 13.44
C PHE A 19 16.27 -45.63 14.18
N TRP A 20 16.55 -45.53 15.47
CA TRP A 20 16.28 -44.34 16.28
C TRP A 20 17.07 -43.15 15.80
N ASN A 21 18.33 -43.31 15.43
CA ASN A 21 19.13 -42.23 14.88
C ASN A 21 18.56 -41.69 13.54
N ARG A 22 18.06 -42.57 12.67
CA ARG A 22 17.38 -42.20 11.42
C ARG A 22 16.08 -41.48 11.70
N VAL A 23 15.28 -41.95 12.65
CA VAL A 23 14.03 -41.28 13.05
C VAL A 23 14.32 -39.87 13.62
N GLN A 24 15.34 -39.77 14.46
CA GLN A 24 15.74 -38.49 15.05
C GLN A 24 16.20 -37.50 13.95
N LEU A 25 16.96 -37.96 12.98
CA LEU A 25 17.43 -37.16 11.84
C LEU A 25 16.26 -36.67 10.97
N LEU A 26 15.29 -37.55 10.69
CA LEU A 26 14.06 -37.17 9.97
C LEU A 26 13.21 -36.19 10.75
N LEU A 27 13.11 -36.36 12.08
CA LEU A 27 12.37 -35.42 12.93
C LEU A 27 12.96 -34.03 12.91
N ILE A 28 14.30 -33.92 12.99
CA ILE A 28 15.03 -32.65 12.86
C ILE A 28 14.73 -32.02 11.48
N LEU A 29 14.83 -32.83 10.40
CA LEU A 29 14.56 -32.33 9.05
C LEU A 29 13.13 -31.79 8.94
N VAL A 30 12.14 -32.48 9.47
CA VAL A 30 10.73 -32.06 9.46
C VAL A 30 10.54 -30.76 10.25
N VAL A 31 11.15 -30.63 11.43
CA VAL A 31 11.05 -29.43 12.26
C VAL A 31 11.60 -28.18 11.53
N PHE A 32 12.70 -28.33 10.77
CA PHE A 32 13.26 -27.23 9.98
C PHE A 32 12.53 -26.98 8.66
N ALA A 33 12.00 -28.02 8.01
CA ALA A 33 11.28 -27.90 6.75
C ALA A 33 9.84 -27.41 6.93
N ALA A 34 9.18 -27.75 8.03
CA ALA A 34 7.77 -27.42 8.28
C ALA A 34 7.47 -25.92 8.24
N PRO A 35 8.24 -25.01 8.87
CA PRO A 35 7.98 -23.57 8.80
C PRO A 35 8.16 -23.02 7.38
N ILE A 36 9.10 -23.55 6.61
CA ILE A 36 9.34 -23.15 5.22
C ILE A 36 8.15 -23.59 4.36
N ALA A 37 7.76 -24.85 4.47
CA ALA A 37 6.59 -25.38 3.78
C ALA A 37 5.31 -24.63 4.19
N GLY A 38 5.14 -24.36 5.49
CA GLY A 38 4.02 -23.59 6.02
C GLY A 38 3.95 -22.17 5.42
N ALA A 39 5.08 -21.50 5.25
CA ALA A 39 5.14 -20.17 4.64
C ALA A 39 4.71 -20.17 3.16
N PHE A 40 4.97 -21.24 2.42
CA PHE A 40 4.50 -21.38 1.03
C PHE A 40 2.99 -21.58 0.92
N PHE A 41 2.39 -22.29 1.87
CA PHE A 41 0.95 -22.59 1.86
C PHE A 41 0.11 -21.54 2.57
N TYR A 42 0.70 -20.76 3.50
CA TYR A 42 0.01 -19.74 4.24
C TYR A 42 0.04 -18.40 3.48
N LYS A 43 -0.98 -18.15 2.67
CA LYS A 43 -1.24 -16.82 2.10
C LYS A 43 -2.18 -16.08 3.05
N PRO A 44 -1.73 -15.01 3.73
CA PRO A 44 -2.64 -14.22 4.55
C PRO A 44 -3.70 -13.60 3.64
N THR A 45 -4.96 -13.96 3.86
CA THR A 45 -6.11 -13.47 3.08
C THR A 45 -6.68 -12.14 3.59
N LYS A 46 -6.21 -11.67 4.75
CA LYS A 46 -6.65 -10.40 5.34
C LYS A 46 -5.45 -9.54 5.62
N PHE A 47 -5.29 -8.49 4.85
CA PHE A 47 -4.44 -7.37 5.21
C PHE A 47 -5.17 -6.52 6.25
N ASN A 48 -4.52 -6.20 7.37
CA ASN A 48 -5.06 -5.34 8.43
C ASN A 48 -5.02 -3.85 8.03
N ASN A 49 -5.45 -3.54 6.81
CA ASN A 49 -5.57 -2.19 6.32
C ASN A 49 -7.06 -1.83 6.26
N TYR A 50 -7.37 -0.60 6.63
CA TYR A 50 -8.74 -0.08 6.59
C TYR A 50 -9.08 0.53 5.23
N GLY A 51 -8.06 0.93 4.47
CA GLY A 51 -8.23 1.40 3.10
C GLY A 51 -8.37 0.25 2.10
N ASP A 52 -9.01 0.54 0.99
CA ASP A 52 -9.13 -0.36 -0.16
C ASP A 52 -7.78 -0.44 -0.88
N ILE A 53 -7.22 -1.64 -0.99
CA ILE A 53 -5.92 -1.90 -1.62
C ILE A 53 -6.13 -2.24 -3.09
N TYR A 54 -5.34 -1.63 -3.97
CA TYR A 54 -5.26 -2.01 -5.37
C TYR A 54 -4.35 -3.24 -5.53
N SER A 55 -4.92 -4.35 -5.98
CA SER A 55 -4.18 -5.61 -6.21
C SER A 55 -4.50 -6.18 -7.59
N PRO A 56 -3.54 -6.17 -8.53
CA PRO A 56 -2.20 -5.60 -8.41
C PRO A 56 -2.19 -4.07 -8.25
N VAL A 57 -1.11 -3.52 -7.72
CA VAL A 57 -0.88 -2.06 -7.69
C VAL A 57 -0.84 -1.52 -9.12
N ARG A 58 -1.31 -0.28 -9.32
CA ARG A 58 -1.43 0.31 -10.66
C ARG A 58 -0.38 1.38 -10.87
N PRO A 59 0.55 1.23 -11.82
CA PRO A 59 1.50 2.28 -12.14
C PRO A 59 0.76 3.48 -12.75
N ILE A 60 1.09 4.68 -12.26
CA ILE A 60 0.52 5.95 -12.73
C ILE A 60 1.60 6.96 -13.11
N SER A 61 2.83 6.51 -13.23
CA SER A 61 4.00 7.36 -13.47
C SER A 61 3.93 8.14 -14.80
N ASN A 62 3.28 7.57 -15.80
CA ASN A 62 3.12 8.15 -17.14
C ASN A 62 1.89 9.06 -17.29
N LEU A 63 1.11 9.23 -16.24
CA LEU A 63 -0.07 10.10 -16.31
C LEU A 63 0.32 11.58 -16.30
N LEU A 64 -0.34 12.35 -17.13
CA LEU A 64 -0.14 13.80 -17.29
C LEU A 64 -1.09 14.61 -16.41
N MET A 65 -0.56 15.70 -15.89
CA MET A 65 -1.30 16.73 -15.15
C MET A 65 -0.90 18.10 -15.63
N GLN A 66 -1.80 19.06 -15.59
CA GLN A 66 -1.53 20.46 -15.92
C GLN A 66 -1.38 21.26 -14.63
N GLY A 67 -0.18 21.75 -14.38
CA GLY A 67 0.12 22.68 -13.30
C GLY A 67 0.09 24.14 -13.76
N ALA A 68 0.38 25.07 -12.85
CA ALA A 68 0.47 26.50 -13.14
C ALA A 68 1.59 26.85 -14.14
N ASP A 69 2.70 26.11 -14.05
CA ASP A 69 3.91 26.35 -14.88
C ASP A 69 3.94 25.46 -16.14
N GLY A 70 2.91 24.67 -16.41
CA GLY A 70 2.82 23.80 -17.56
C GLY A 70 2.46 22.36 -17.22
N GLU A 71 2.65 21.49 -18.22
CA GLU A 71 2.38 20.05 -18.10
C GLU A 71 3.43 19.35 -17.23
N VAL A 72 2.96 18.45 -16.37
CA VAL A 72 3.78 17.70 -15.41
C VAL A 72 3.40 16.24 -15.44
N GLU A 73 4.36 15.36 -15.58
CA GLU A 73 4.18 13.92 -15.43
C GLU A 73 4.19 13.50 -13.95
N MET A 74 3.36 12.54 -13.59
CA MET A 74 3.38 11.94 -12.24
C MET A 74 4.75 11.34 -11.90
N ASP A 75 5.53 10.93 -12.89
CA ASP A 75 6.89 10.40 -12.69
C ASP A 75 7.84 11.41 -12.02
N SER A 76 7.61 12.70 -12.21
CA SER A 76 8.41 13.76 -11.56
C SER A 76 8.28 13.75 -10.03
N PHE A 77 7.26 13.08 -9.49
CA PHE A 77 7.00 12.97 -8.06
C PHE A 77 7.56 11.68 -7.43
N ARG A 78 8.28 10.87 -8.19
CA ARG A 78 8.94 9.67 -7.67
C ARG A 78 9.81 9.99 -6.45
N ARG A 79 10.00 8.97 -5.62
CA ARG A 79 10.74 9.01 -4.35
C ARG A 79 10.03 9.75 -3.22
N GLN A 80 8.77 10.19 -3.43
CA GLN A 80 7.91 10.75 -2.40
C GLN A 80 6.60 9.96 -2.33
N TRP A 81 6.04 9.86 -1.16
CA TRP A 81 4.66 9.42 -0.98
C TRP A 81 3.72 10.52 -1.43
N ILE A 82 2.68 10.18 -2.18
CA ILE A 82 1.71 11.15 -2.64
C ILE A 82 0.36 10.86 -2.00
N PHE A 83 -0.18 11.85 -1.33
CA PHE A 83 -1.56 11.91 -0.92
C PHE A 83 -2.32 12.68 -2.00
N LEU A 84 -3.32 12.03 -2.58
CA LEU A 84 -4.07 12.58 -3.69
C LEU A 84 -5.55 12.64 -3.34
N VAL A 85 -6.16 13.80 -3.55
CA VAL A 85 -7.61 14.03 -3.52
C VAL A 85 -8.04 14.50 -4.88
N THR A 86 -9.17 13.99 -5.38
CA THR A 86 -9.68 14.33 -6.71
C THR A 86 -11.02 15.07 -6.63
N ALA A 87 -11.28 15.98 -7.57
CA ALA A 87 -12.58 16.60 -7.78
C ALA A 87 -12.96 16.62 -9.26
N ASN A 88 -14.25 16.47 -9.54
CA ASN A 88 -14.80 16.57 -10.87
C ASN A 88 -15.84 17.70 -10.94
N ASN A 89 -15.68 18.61 -11.88
CA ASN A 89 -16.50 19.82 -12.15
C ASN A 89 -16.52 20.85 -11.03
N LYS A 90 -16.65 20.47 -9.78
CA LYS A 90 -16.63 21.37 -8.63
C LYS A 90 -16.11 20.67 -7.40
N CYS A 91 -15.45 21.40 -6.52
CA CYS A 91 -15.12 20.96 -5.18
C CYS A 91 -16.21 21.41 -4.22
N GLY A 92 -17.09 20.51 -3.81
CA GLY A 92 -18.10 20.74 -2.78
C GLY A 92 -17.57 20.46 -1.38
N GLU A 93 -18.45 20.50 -0.38
CA GLU A 93 -18.10 20.32 1.05
C GLU A 93 -17.30 19.03 1.30
N ALA A 94 -17.74 17.89 0.78
CA ALA A 94 -17.04 16.61 0.94
C ALA A 94 -15.62 16.61 0.33
N CYS A 95 -15.44 17.29 -0.79
CA CYS A 95 -14.13 17.48 -1.41
C CYS A 95 -13.23 18.36 -0.54
N GLU A 96 -13.74 19.49 -0.07
CA GLU A 96 -13.00 20.41 0.78
C GLU A 96 -12.61 19.77 2.11
N ASP A 97 -13.51 18.99 2.72
CA ASP A 97 -13.21 18.17 3.91
C ASP A 97 -12.09 17.17 3.66
N ASN A 98 -12.05 16.53 2.48
CA ASN A 98 -10.96 15.61 2.13
C ASN A 98 -9.63 16.34 1.89
N ILE A 99 -9.65 17.54 1.33
CA ILE A 99 -8.47 18.41 1.21
C ILE A 99 -7.95 18.76 2.61
N LEU A 100 -8.81 19.19 3.51
CA LEU A 100 -8.45 19.48 4.90
C LEU A 100 -7.90 18.22 5.60
N LYS A 101 -8.56 17.08 5.43
CA LYS A 101 -8.14 15.78 5.96
C LYS A 101 -6.76 15.38 5.44
N MET A 102 -6.49 15.55 4.15
CA MET A 102 -5.19 15.31 3.52
C MET A 102 -4.07 16.12 4.18
N ARG A 103 -4.31 17.41 4.38
CA ARG A 103 -3.39 18.29 5.09
C ARG A 103 -3.13 17.84 6.52
N GLN A 104 -4.18 17.53 7.27
CA GLN A 104 -4.07 17.06 8.66
C GLN A 104 -3.30 15.74 8.76
N LEU A 105 -3.61 14.77 7.90
CA LEU A 105 -2.92 13.47 7.87
C LEU A 105 -1.43 13.61 7.59
N ARG A 106 -1.04 14.53 6.69
CA ARG A 106 0.38 14.83 6.45
C ARG A 106 1.08 15.34 7.70
N PHE A 107 0.52 16.33 8.38
CA PHE A 107 1.10 16.88 9.61
C PHE A 107 1.13 15.88 10.75
N MET A 108 0.16 14.97 10.83
CA MET A 108 0.13 13.90 11.83
C MET A 108 1.26 12.88 11.70
N GLN A 109 2.03 12.89 10.59
CA GLN A 109 3.18 12.01 10.40
C GLN A 109 4.48 12.56 11.01
N ASN A 110 4.45 13.77 11.58
CA ASN A 110 5.62 14.40 12.23
C ASN A 110 6.86 14.43 11.32
N ASN A 111 7.94 13.76 11.71
CA ASN A 111 9.19 13.75 10.95
C ASN A 111 9.04 13.14 9.54
N ASP A 112 8.10 12.23 9.34
CA ASP A 112 7.85 11.62 8.04
C ASP A 112 7.03 12.52 7.09
N MET A 113 6.51 13.67 7.56
CA MET A 113 5.72 14.59 6.73
C MET A 113 6.50 15.15 5.53
N THR A 114 7.83 15.22 5.62
CA THR A 114 8.71 15.69 4.53
C THR A 114 8.79 14.69 3.37
N ARG A 115 8.45 13.43 3.63
CA ARG A 115 8.40 12.34 2.66
C ARG A 115 7.07 12.33 1.88
N ILE A 116 6.10 13.18 2.28
CA ILE A 116 4.74 13.16 1.77
C ILE A 116 4.46 14.44 1.00
N ARG A 117 4.07 14.29 -0.25
CA ARG A 117 3.55 15.33 -1.11
C ARG A 117 2.03 15.29 -1.10
N THR A 118 1.37 16.42 -1.11
CA THR A 118 -0.10 16.52 -1.10
C THR A 118 -0.58 17.15 -2.38
N VAL A 119 -1.39 16.43 -3.13
CA VAL A 119 -1.84 16.81 -4.47
C VAL A 119 -3.37 16.87 -4.52
N PHE A 120 -3.90 17.99 -4.95
CA PHE A 120 -5.29 18.16 -5.35
C PHE A 120 -5.38 18.11 -6.87
N LEU A 121 -5.96 17.05 -7.38
CA LEU A 121 -6.14 16.82 -8.81
C LEU A 121 -7.59 17.06 -9.19
N HIS A 122 -7.83 17.93 -10.15
CA HIS A 122 -9.19 18.29 -10.52
C HIS A 122 -9.45 18.29 -12.02
N THR A 123 -10.72 18.11 -12.40
CA THR A 123 -11.22 18.24 -13.75
C THR A 123 -12.41 19.18 -13.74
N GLY A 124 -12.38 20.22 -14.58
CA GLY A 124 -13.50 21.17 -14.70
C GLY A 124 -13.72 22.10 -13.50
N VAL A 125 -12.89 22.07 -12.47
CA VAL A 125 -12.87 23.09 -11.41
C VAL A 125 -12.22 24.35 -11.96
N HIS A 126 -12.84 25.53 -11.70
CA HIS A 126 -12.26 26.79 -12.14
C HIS A 126 -10.86 26.99 -11.54
N PRO A 127 -9.85 27.41 -12.33
CA PRO A 127 -8.46 27.52 -11.85
C PRO A 127 -8.30 28.38 -10.60
N ASP A 128 -9.00 29.52 -10.52
CA ASP A 128 -8.93 30.42 -9.35
C ASP A 128 -9.42 29.71 -8.09
N ILE A 129 -10.53 28.96 -8.17
CA ILE A 129 -11.06 28.19 -7.04
C ILE A 129 -10.06 27.12 -6.60
N ALA A 130 -9.45 26.41 -7.55
CA ALA A 130 -8.48 25.39 -7.26
C ALA A 130 -7.21 25.96 -6.62
N GLN A 131 -6.75 27.12 -7.05
CA GLN A 131 -5.62 27.85 -6.48
C GLN A 131 -5.94 28.40 -5.09
N ASP A 132 -7.13 28.96 -4.88
CA ASP A 132 -7.58 29.44 -3.58
C ASP A 132 -7.65 28.31 -2.55
N LEU A 133 -8.16 27.13 -2.94
CA LEU A 133 -8.18 25.95 -2.09
C LEU A 133 -6.76 25.48 -1.74
N ALA A 134 -5.87 25.44 -2.71
CA ALA A 134 -4.47 25.05 -2.49
C ALA A 134 -3.75 26.03 -1.55
N ALA A 135 -3.98 27.33 -1.71
CA ALA A 135 -3.43 28.38 -0.84
C ALA A 135 -4.00 28.31 0.58
N LYS A 136 -5.32 28.14 0.70
CA LYS A 136 -6.05 28.02 1.99
C LYS A 136 -5.55 26.83 2.82
N TYR A 137 -5.27 25.73 2.17
CA TYR A 137 -4.85 24.47 2.82
C TYR A 137 -3.37 24.12 2.62
N SER A 138 -2.52 25.10 2.33
CA SER A 138 -1.08 24.89 2.14
C SER A 138 -0.47 23.93 3.18
N PRO A 139 0.46 23.06 2.79
CA PRO A 139 1.13 22.95 1.50
C PRO A 139 0.46 21.92 0.57
N ILE A 140 -0.53 22.33 -0.18
CA ILE A 140 -1.21 21.48 -1.18
C ILE A 140 -0.91 22.03 -2.56
N GLU A 141 -0.57 21.16 -3.48
CA GLU A 141 -0.32 21.48 -4.86
C GLU A 141 -1.56 21.14 -5.70
N SER A 142 -2.01 22.09 -6.52
CA SER A 142 -3.19 21.92 -7.36
C SER A 142 -2.78 21.66 -8.80
N TYR A 143 -3.37 20.62 -9.38
CA TYR A 143 -3.19 20.24 -10.77
C TYR A 143 -4.53 19.92 -11.42
N SER A 144 -4.67 20.24 -12.70
CA SER A 144 -5.83 19.81 -13.49
C SER A 144 -5.48 18.63 -14.37
N VAL A 145 -6.48 17.82 -14.68
CA VAL A 145 -6.35 16.73 -15.64
C VAL A 145 -6.64 17.29 -17.04
N PRO A 146 -5.72 17.12 -18.02
CA PRO A 146 -6.03 17.41 -19.41
C PRO A 146 -7.27 16.65 -19.88
N PHE A 147 -8.10 17.29 -20.71
CA PHE A 147 -9.36 16.69 -21.15
C PHE A 147 -9.16 15.33 -21.84
N ASN A 148 -8.10 15.20 -22.63
CA ASN A 148 -7.79 13.95 -23.34
C ASN A 148 -7.40 12.80 -22.43
N ASP A 149 -6.91 13.09 -21.21
CA ASP A 149 -6.39 12.08 -20.27
C ASP A 149 -7.40 11.73 -19.17
N TYR A 150 -8.59 12.38 -19.19
CA TYR A 150 -9.62 12.20 -18.17
C TYR A 150 -10.08 10.75 -18.02
N ASP A 151 -10.31 10.08 -19.15
CA ASP A 151 -10.79 8.70 -19.16
C ASP A 151 -9.73 7.75 -18.58
N GLU A 152 -8.45 7.97 -18.89
CA GLU A 152 -7.35 7.19 -18.35
C GLU A 152 -7.23 7.36 -16.83
N TRP A 153 -7.23 8.58 -16.33
CA TRP A 153 -7.25 8.88 -14.90
C TRP A 153 -8.42 8.21 -14.19
N THR A 154 -9.61 8.31 -14.76
CA THR A 154 -10.83 7.72 -14.18
C THR A 154 -10.75 6.20 -14.10
N GLN A 155 -10.24 5.54 -15.14
CA GLN A 155 -10.08 4.09 -15.16
C GLN A 155 -9.03 3.60 -14.14
N ILE A 156 -7.92 4.28 -14.04
CA ILE A 156 -6.86 3.91 -13.11
C ILE A 156 -7.29 4.10 -11.65
N LEU A 157 -8.01 5.15 -11.34
CA LEU A 157 -8.48 5.44 -9.98
C LEU A 157 -9.67 4.57 -9.54
N LYS A 158 -10.35 3.92 -10.49
CA LYS A 158 -11.55 3.12 -10.22
C LYS A 158 -11.24 1.91 -9.35
N ILE A 159 -12.08 1.65 -8.34
CA ILE A 159 -12.04 0.42 -7.56
C ILE A 159 -12.96 -0.61 -8.20
N GLU A 160 -12.43 -1.76 -8.52
CA GLU A 160 -13.20 -2.85 -9.12
C GLU A 160 -14.23 -3.39 -8.13
N GLY A 161 -15.45 -3.60 -8.62
CA GLY A 161 -16.55 -4.12 -7.81
C GLY A 161 -17.18 -3.14 -6.81
N ALA A 162 -16.63 -1.91 -6.67
CA ALA A 162 -17.22 -0.91 -5.81
C ALA A 162 -18.35 -0.14 -6.54
N PRO A 163 -19.46 0.18 -5.85
CA PRO A 163 -20.56 0.93 -6.44
C PRO A 163 -20.13 2.35 -6.85
N PRO A 164 -20.76 2.96 -7.88
CA PRO A 164 -20.36 4.28 -8.41
C PRO A 164 -20.29 5.40 -7.36
N GLU A 165 -21.18 5.41 -6.39
CA GLU A 165 -21.21 6.40 -5.31
C GLU A 165 -19.98 6.33 -4.40
N SER A 166 -19.40 5.14 -4.22
CA SER A 166 -18.19 4.95 -3.41
C SER A 166 -16.89 5.31 -4.15
N GLN A 167 -16.97 5.60 -5.45
CA GLN A 167 -15.84 6.05 -6.26
C GLN A 167 -15.58 7.56 -6.14
N LYS A 168 -16.56 8.31 -5.63
CA LYS A 168 -16.48 9.77 -5.54
C LYS A 168 -15.70 10.23 -4.33
N ASP A 169 -15.06 11.38 -4.47
CA ASP A 169 -14.41 12.11 -3.38
C ASP A 169 -13.49 11.23 -2.53
N ARG A 170 -12.74 10.32 -3.17
CA ARG A 170 -11.82 9.44 -2.45
C ARG A 170 -10.49 10.09 -2.18
N PHE A 171 -9.83 9.59 -1.15
CA PHE A 171 -8.46 9.89 -0.82
C PHE A 171 -7.57 8.73 -1.30
N TYR A 172 -6.54 9.02 -2.06
CA TYR A 172 -5.65 8.03 -2.65
C TYR A 172 -4.24 8.14 -2.08
N ILE A 173 -3.55 7.00 -2.02
CA ILE A 173 -2.14 6.91 -1.63
C ILE A 173 -1.36 6.28 -2.78
N ILE A 174 -0.31 7.00 -3.20
CA ILE A 174 0.62 6.57 -4.24
C ILE A 174 1.99 6.39 -3.57
N ASP A 175 2.65 5.29 -3.89
CA ASP A 175 3.95 4.95 -3.35
C ASP A 175 5.10 5.72 -4.02
N PRO A 176 6.31 5.72 -3.43
CA PRO A 176 7.48 6.40 -4.02
C PRO A 176 7.98 5.82 -5.35
N ALA A 177 7.48 4.65 -5.76
CA ALA A 177 7.76 4.07 -7.07
C ALA A 177 6.76 4.53 -8.15
N GLY A 178 5.73 5.34 -7.78
CA GLY A 178 4.72 5.84 -8.69
C GLY A 178 3.56 4.88 -8.91
N ASN A 179 3.24 4.04 -7.94
CA ASN A 179 2.11 3.12 -8.03
C ASN A 179 0.96 3.58 -7.13
N LEU A 180 -0.24 3.59 -7.68
CA LEU A 180 -1.47 3.70 -6.89
C LEU A 180 -1.67 2.40 -6.12
N MET A 181 -1.60 2.48 -4.79
CA MET A 181 -1.62 1.29 -3.95
C MET A 181 -2.84 1.17 -3.05
N MET A 182 -3.42 2.30 -2.63
CA MET A 182 -4.52 2.30 -1.66
C MET A 182 -5.42 3.52 -1.82
N SER A 183 -6.68 3.38 -1.45
CA SER A 183 -7.59 4.52 -1.32
C SER A 183 -8.54 4.37 -0.15
N TYR A 184 -9.14 5.49 0.25
CA TYR A 184 -10.14 5.55 1.31
C TYR A 184 -11.38 6.27 0.81
N PRO A 185 -12.58 5.86 1.25
CA PRO A 185 -13.79 6.63 0.97
C PRO A 185 -13.77 7.98 1.71
N ALA A 186 -14.54 8.95 1.20
CA ALA A 186 -14.66 10.28 1.81
C ALA A 186 -15.03 10.23 3.31
N SER A 187 -15.83 9.26 3.70
CA SER A 187 -16.29 9.03 5.09
C SER A 187 -15.26 8.39 6.02
N ALA A 188 -14.05 8.05 5.52
CA ALA A 188 -13.05 7.37 6.34
C ALA A 188 -12.59 8.23 7.53
N ASP A 189 -12.49 7.60 8.70
CA ASP A 189 -11.99 8.25 9.93
C ASP A 189 -10.48 8.55 9.79
N PRO A 190 -10.06 9.83 9.95
CA PRO A 190 -8.66 10.23 9.88
C PRO A 190 -7.75 9.48 10.87
N ASN A 191 -8.26 9.08 12.03
CA ASN A 191 -7.47 8.33 13.02
C ASN A 191 -7.15 6.90 12.55
N ILE A 192 -8.04 6.32 11.80
CA ILE A 192 -7.86 5.00 11.18
C ILE A 192 -6.85 5.12 10.03
N MET A 193 -7.06 6.10 9.13
CA MET A 193 -6.13 6.39 8.03
C MET A 193 -4.71 6.65 8.54
N LYS A 194 -4.56 7.44 9.61
CA LYS A 194 -3.26 7.70 10.26
C LYS A 194 -2.53 6.42 10.66
N LYS A 195 -3.23 5.42 11.19
CA LYS A 195 -2.62 4.15 11.61
C LYS A 195 -2.04 3.38 10.42
N ASP A 196 -2.80 3.30 9.33
CA ASP A 196 -2.34 2.65 8.10
C ASP A 196 -1.16 3.39 7.48
N ILE A 197 -1.26 4.70 7.32
CA ILE A 197 -0.20 5.56 6.76
C ILE A 197 1.09 5.41 7.59
N LYS A 198 0.99 5.49 8.92
CA LYS A 198 2.17 5.32 9.79
C LYS A 198 2.82 3.95 9.61
N ARG A 199 2.03 2.90 9.39
CA ARG A 199 2.56 1.56 9.11
C ARG A 199 3.28 1.50 7.77
N LEU A 200 2.69 2.09 6.71
CA LEU A 200 3.29 2.17 5.38
C LEU A 200 4.64 2.91 5.42
N LEU A 201 4.68 4.10 6.03
CA LEU A 201 5.89 4.91 6.15
C LEU A 201 6.99 4.21 6.96
N LYS A 202 6.62 3.47 8.02
CA LYS A 202 7.57 2.72 8.84
C LYS A 202 8.19 1.53 8.10
N THR A 203 7.44 0.87 7.24
CA THR A 203 7.94 -0.30 6.48
C THR A 203 8.69 0.09 5.22
N SER A 204 8.42 1.28 4.67
CA SER A 204 9.11 1.81 3.51
C SER A 204 10.36 2.60 3.93
N GLN A 205 11.51 2.22 3.35
CA GLN A 205 12.77 2.95 3.51
C GLN A 205 12.99 3.99 2.40
N ILE A 206 12.06 4.09 1.45
CA ILE A 206 12.12 4.99 0.29
C ILE A 206 11.13 6.15 0.51
N GLY A 207 11.52 7.32 0.08
CA GLY A 207 10.71 8.54 0.15
C GLY A 207 11.25 9.54 1.15
#